data_b4a4f22f934779a34570e7d294802f6f
#
_entry.id   b4a4f22f934779a34570e7d294802f6f
#
_cell.length_a   1.000
_cell.length_b   1.000
_cell.length_c   1.000
_cell.angle_alpha   90.00
_cell.angle_beta   90.00
_cell.angle_gamma   90.00
#
_symmetry.space_group_name_H-M   'P 1'
#
loop_
_entity.id
_entity.type
_entity.pdbx_description
1 polymer ?
#
loop_
_entity_poly.entity_id
_entity_poly.type
_entity_poly.pdbx_seq_one_letter_code
_entity_poly.pdbx_strand_id
1 'polypeptide(L)'
;MMMGSQQIKRQPAWFMLASEFGESTLNEKGTGEFDPTFVITKLGAKVNRLIVSGLVERLELRETSNGSQMYNGQIRDPSGLHYFSVGEYASESMREFVIQLLEKVDSGEPVLLTMTAKARWYQTDEGAVYTSLRPEEACIIGRDRYASWLVSASDATLNRLNQHQLTLNCEPTAEAMKDAGVAQEMIPGLLAAQTHYGQIDTETYRLNVMQALDIAEGKLEAATTPPPTLNLTETEDVTEQADEDLRSVVLECIQAMDNGE
;
A
#
# COMPACT_ATOMS: atom_id res chain seq x y z
N MET A 1 -17.75 24.44 -31.53
CA MET A 1 -17.59 23.11 -30.92
C MET A 1 -17.08 23.33 -29.50
N MET A 2 -17.93 23.18 -28.50
CA MET A 2 -17.54 23.25 -27.09
C MET A 2 -16.85 21.93 -26.76
N MET A 3 -15.55 21.94 -26.50
CA MET A 3 -14.86 20.82 -25.89
C MET A 3 -15.38 20.68 -24.45
N GLY A 4 -16.21 19.66 -24.24
CA GLY A 4 -16.64 19.30 -22.91
C GLY A 4 -15.41 18.91 -22.08
N SER A 5 -15.12 19.64 -21.01
CA SER A 5 -14.13 19.25 -20.03
C SER A 5 -14.55 17.88 -19.47
N GLN A 6 -13.84 16.83 -19.83
CA GLN A 6 -13.99 15.52 -19.16
C GLN A 6 -13.66 15.72 -17.69
N GLN A 7 -14.70 15.72 -16.87
CA GLN A 7 -14.55 15.76 -15.42
C GLN A 7 -13.87 14.45 -14.99
N ILE A 8 -12.60 14.52 -14.61
CA ILE A 8 -11.86 13.36 -14.10
C ILE A 8 -12.57 12.89 -12.83
N LYS A 9 -13.27 11.78 -12.91
CA LYS A 9 -14.00 11.20 -11.78
C LYS A 9 -12.99 10.68 -10.76
N ARG A 10 -13.01 11.25 -9.55
CA ARG A 10 -12.14 10.82 -8.45
C ARG A 10 -12.45 9.35 -8.13
N GLN A 11 -11.41 8.50 -8.13
CA GLN A 11 -11.55 7.08 -7.80
C GLN A 11 -11.77 6.89 -6.30
N PRO A 12 -12.57 5.91 -5.88
CA PRO A 12 -12.73 5.59 -4.47
C PRO A 12 -11.41 5.10 -3.87
N ALA A 13 -11.23 5.33 -2.58
CA ALA A 13 -10.09 4.81 -1.84
C ALA A 13 -10.46 3.50 -1.13
N TRP A 14 -9.53 2.54 -1.13
CA TRP A 14 -9.69 1.23 -0.53
C TRP A 14 -9.04 1.19 0.86
N PHE A 15 -9.76 0.70 1.86
CA PHE A 15 -9.14 0.24 3.11
C PHE A 15 -8.36 -1.03 2.81
N MET A 16 -7.05 -1.05 3.13
CA MET A 16 -6.19 -2.16 2.71
C MET A 16 -5.03 -2.34 3.68
N LEU A 17 -4.76 -3.60 4.01
CA LEU A 17 -3.61 -4.02 4.79
C LEU A 17 -2.35 -4.07 3.91
N ALA A 18 -1.18 -3.90 4.52
CA ALA A 18 0.10 -3.78 3.82
C ALA A 18 0.45 -5.01 2.99
N SER A 19 0.23 -6.21 3.51
CA SER A 19 0.52 -7.45 2.79
C SER A 19 -0.24 -7.56 1.47
N GLU A 20 -1.53 -7.24 1.46
CA GLU A 20 -2.34 -7.32 0.23
C GLU A 20 -1.85 -6.35 -0.85
N PHE A 21 -1.50 -5.13 -0.46
CA PHE A 21 -0.98 -4.13 -1.40
C PHE A 21 0.46 -4.44 -1.81
N GLY A 22 1.33 -4.76 -0.86
CA GLY A 22 2.76 -5.01 -1.07
C GLY A 22 3.05 -6.21 -1.96
N GLU A 23 2.18 -7.22 -1.95
CA GLU A 23 2.31 -8.43 -2.78
C GLU A 23 1.78 -8.26 -4.22
N SER A 24 1.28 -7.08 -4.57
CA SER A 24 0.64 -6.84 -5.87
C SER A 24 1.69 -6.60 -6.96
N THR A 25 1.73 -7.48 -7.96
CA THR A 25 2.67 -7.41 -9.09
C THR A 25 2.00 -7.04 -10.42
N LEU A 26 0.69 -6.87 -10.44
CA LEU A 26 -0.07 -6.53 -11.64
C LEU A 26 -0.55 -5.09 -11.60
N ASN A 27 -0.35 -4.37 -12.71
CA ASN A 27 -0.94 -3.06 -12.92
C ASN A 27 -1.78 -3.03 -14.20
N GLU A 28 -2.70 -2.09 -14.25
CA GLU A 28 -3.50 -1.77 -15.43
C GLU A 28 -3.47 -0.26 -15.63
N LYS A 29 -2.96 0.18 -16.77
CA LYS A 29 -2.98 1.58 -17.19
C LYS A 29 -4.08 1.76 -18.25
N GLY A 30 -4.90 2.78 -18.11
CA GLY A 30 -5.85 3.16 -19.13
C GLY A 30 -5.16 3.59 -20.44
N THR A 31 -5.91 3.62 -21.53
CA THR A 31 -5.39 3.91 -22.88
C THR A 31 -5.20 5.41 -23.16
N GLY A 32 -5.82 6.25 -22.34
CA GLY A 32 -5.71 7.72 -22.45
C GLY A 32 -4.54 8.26 -21.62
N GLU A 33 -3.99 9.39 -22.05
CA GLU A 33 -2.87 10.08 -21.37
C GLU A 33 -3.17 10.39 -19.89
N PHE A 34 -4.43 10.71 -19.57
CA PHE A 34 -4.91 11.07 -18.24
C PHE A 34 -5.68 9.96 -17.53
N ASP A 35 -5.73 8.77 -18.12
CA ASP A 35 -6.44 7.65 -17.51
C ASP A 35 -5.73 7.19 -16.24
N PRO A 36 -6.50 6.83 -15.19
CA PRO A 36 -5.91 6.36 -13.95
C PRO A 36 -5.18 5.03 -14.15
N THR A 37 -4.03 4.89 -13.51
CA THR A 37 -3.35 3.60 -13.34
C THR A 37 -3.88 2.92 -12.10
N PHE A 38 -4.10 1.61 -12.19
CA PHE A 38 -4.56 0.78 -11.09
C PHE A 38 -3.53 -0.31 -10.79
N VAL A 39 -3.27 -0.53 -9.53
CA VAL A 39 -2.63 -1.76 -9.04
C VAL A 39 -3.74 -2.77 -8.83
N ILE A 40 -3.58 -4.00 -9.35
CA ILE A 40 -4.55 -5.07 -9.18
C ILE A 40 -4.01 -6.04 -8.16
N THR A 41 -4.72 -6.18 -7.02
CA THR A 41 -4.31 -7.08 -5.94
C THR A 41 -4.61 -8.53 -6.28
N LYS A 42 -4.00 -9.46 -5.55
CA LYS A 42 -4.31 -10.89 -5.66
C LYS A 42 -5.79 -11.20 -5.40
N LEU A 43 -6.44 -10.42 -4.51
CA LEU A 43 -7.88 -10.52 -4.22
C LEU A 43 -8.77 -9.76 -5.22
N GLY A 44 -8.21 -9.26 -6.32
CA GLY A 44 -8.95 -8.64 -7.42
C GLY A 44 -9.36 -7.18 -7.19
N ALA A 45 -8.88 -6.49 -6.17
CA ALA A 45 -9.13 -5.07 -6.03
C ALA A 45 -8.36 -4.28 -7.10
N LYS A 46 -9.04 -3.36 -7.80
CA LYS A 46 -8.42 -2.38 -8.70
C LYS A 46 -8.15 -1.11 -7.92
N VAL A 47 -6.91 -0.93 -7.51
CA VAL A 47 -6.48 0.08 -6.53
C VAL A 47 -5.80 1.25 -7.21
N ASN A 48 -6.41 2.44 -7.13
CA ASN A 48 -5.78 3.70 -7.50
C ASN A 48 -5.46 4.54 -6.24
N ARG A 49 -6.30 4.43 -5.21
CA ARG A 49 -6.14 5.11 -3.92
C ARG A 49 -6.37 4.14 -2.77
N LEU A 50 -5.64 4.39 -1.66
CA LEU A 50 -5.76 3.63 -0.43
C LEU A 50 -6.03 4.56 0.75
N ILE A 51 -6.65 3.99 1.78
CA ILE A 51 -6.68 4.52 3.14
C ILE A 51 -5.91 3.54 3.99
N VAL A 52 -4.73 3.94 4.42
CA VAL A 52 -3.81 3.11 5.20
C VAL A 52 -3.53 3.75 6.54
N SER A 53 -3.21 2.94 7.53
CA SER A 53 -2.83 3.42 8.85
C SER A 53 -1.83 2.47 9.50
N GLY A 54 -0.94 3.01 10.34
CA GLY A 54 0.06 2.21 11.03
C GLY A 54 0.99 3.04 11.89
N LEU A 55 1.90 2.35 12.56
CA LEU A 55 2.99 2.95 13.30
C LEU A 55 4.06 3.44 12.31
N VAL A 56 4.49 4.68 12.42
CA VAL A 56 5.64 5.17 11.65
C VAL A 56 6.88 4.46 12.16
N GLU A 57 7.47 3.61 11.33
CA GLU A 57 8.66 2.85 11.68
C GLU A 57 9.93 3.56 11.27
N ARG A 58 9.87 4.22 10.11
CA ARG A 58 10.98 4.99 9.58
C ARG A 58 10.47 6.19 8.80
N LEU A 59 11.18 7.30 8.91
CA LEU A 59 11.00 8.49 8.07
C LEU A 59 12.35 9.17 7.91
N GLU A 60 12.77 9.42 6.67
CA GLU A 60 14.05 9.97 6.33
C GLU A 60 13.93 11.05 5.27
N LEU A 61 14.70 12.09 5.42
CA LEU A 61 14.93 13.07 4.37
C LEU A 61 16.14 12.63 3.53
N ARG A 62 15.95 12.53 2.22
CA ARG A 62 17.01 12.27 1.26
C ARG A 62 17.06 13.35 0.21
N GLU A 63 18.22 13.55 -0.35
CA GLU A 63 18.42 14.38 -1.53
C GLU A 63 18.51 13.49 -2.77
N THR A 64 17.68 13.79 -3.76
CA THR A 64 17.71 13.10 -5.05
C THR A 64 18.92 13.53 -5.87
N SER A 65 19.24 12.78 -6.93
CA SER A 65 20.33 13.13 -7.85
C SER A 65 20.21 14.51 -8.49
N ASN A 66 18.99 15.05 -8.55
CA ASN A 66 18.69 16.38 -9.08
C ASN A 66 18.76 17.49 -8.02
N GLY A 67 19.15 17.17 -6.78
CA GLY A 67 19.20 18.12 -5.66
C GLY A 67 17.83 18.41 -5.02
N SER A 68 16.78 17.73 -5.42
CA SER A 68 15.45 17.87 -4.81
C SER A 68 15.37 17.08 -3.51
N GLN A 69 14.59 17.58 -2.56
CA GLN A 69 14.35 16.90 -1.28
C GLN A 69 13.22 15.89 -1.42
N MET A 70 13.42 14.67 -0.91
CA MET A 70 12.46 13.57 -0.87
C MET A 70 12.38 12.98 0.54
N TYR A 71 11.19 12.93 1.11
CA TYR A 71 10.93 12.25 2.37
C TYR A 71 10.46 10.84 2.08
N ASN A 72 11.23 9.83 2.51
CA ASN A 72 10.88 8.42 2.38
C ASN A 72 10.48 7.87 3.74
N GLY A 73 9.33 7.23 3.79
CA GLY A 73 8.80 6.72 5.04
C GLY A 73 8.21 5.32 4.93
N GLN A 74 8.11 4.69 6.09
CA GLN A 74 7.51 3.37 6.27
C GLN A 74 6.51 3.45 7.41
N ILE A 75 5.31 2.91 7.19
CA ILE A 75 4.34 2.68 8.26
C ILE A 75 4.05 1.19 8.34
N ARG A 76 4.02 0.68 9.58
CA ARG A 76 3.75 -0.72 9.89
C ARG A 76 2.32 -0.90 10.33
N ASP A 77 1.60 -1.79 9.67
CA ASP A 77 0.36 -2.38 10.17
C ASP A 77 0.59 -3.84 10.61
N PRO A 78 -0.41 -4.57 11.12
CA PRO A 78 -0.22 -5.95 11.58
C PRO A 78 0.26 -6.92 10.50
N SER A 79 0.05 -6.60 9.23
CA SER A 79 0.36 -7.48 8.10
C SER A 79 1.72 -7.19 7.45
N GLY A 80 2.33 -6.03 7.71
CA GLY A 80 3.58 -5.65 7.09
C GLY A 80 3.82 -4.15 6.99
N LEU A 81 4.61 -3.74 6.00
CA LEU A 81 5.02 -2.36 5.76
C LEU A 81 4.37 -1.76 4.52
N HIS A 82 3.88 -0.54 4.67
CA HIS A 82 3.60 0.35 3.55
C HIS A 82 4.76 1.33 3.40
N TYR A 83 5.29 1.45 2.20
CA TYR A 83 6.30 2.43 1.82
C TYR A 83 5.64 3.66 1.23
N PHE A 84 6.09 4.85 1.59
CA PHE A 84 5.57 6.09 1.03
C PHE A 84 6.67 7.11 0.76
N SER A 85 6.42 8.02 -0.17
CA SER A 85 7.33 9.12 -0.44
C SER A 85 6.58 10.45 -0.62
N VAL A 86 7.21 11.54 -0.17
CA VAL A 86 6.72 12.92 -0.30
C VAL A 86 7.83 13.77 -0.87
N GLY A 87 7.70 14.17 -2.14
CA GLY A 87 8.65 15.02 -2.86
C GLY A 87 8.11 16.42 -3.13
N GLU A 88 8.81 17.14 -3.99
CA GLU A 88 8.50 18.54 -4.35
C GLU A 88 7.12 18.74 -4.97
N TYR A 89 6.60 17.71 -5.67
CA TYR A 89 5.26 17.75 -6.30
C TYR A 89 4.10 17.48 -5.33
N ALA A 90 4.38 17.27 -4.05
CA ALA A 90 3.34 17.19 -3.04
C ALA A 90 2.79 18.59 -2.72
N SER A 91 1.57 18.66 -2.18
CA SER A 91 1.00 19.93 -1.72
C SER A 91 1.88 20.54 -0.64
N GLU A 92 1.85 21.87 -0.54
CA GLU A 92 2.60 22.61 0.50
C GLU A 92 2.25 22.08 1.91
N SER A 93 0.95 21.89 2.17
CA SER A 93 0.46 21.33 3.43
C SER A 93 1.01 19.93 3.73
N MET A 94 1.18 19.08 2.72
CA MET A 94 1.75 17.74 2.90
C MET A 94 3.26 17.83 3.20
N ARG A 95 3.98 18.73 2.53
CA ARG A 95 5.41 18.96 2.81
C ARG A 95 5.64 19.50 4.22
N GLU A 96 4.84 20.46 4.65
CA GLU A 96 4.88 20.97 6.02
C GLU A 96 4.57 19.89 7.05
N PHE A 97 3.53 19.09 6.77
CA PHE A 97 3.15 17.97 7.63
C PHE A 97 4.29 16.95 7.79
N VAL A 98 4.95 16.56 6.69
CA VAL A 98 6.00 15.53 6.77
C VAL A 98 7.26 16.05 7.50
N ILE A 99 7.56 17.36 7.43
CA ILE A 99 8.64 17.98 8.21
C ILE A 99 8.33 17.87 9.71
N GLN A 100 7.12 18.24 10.13
CA GLN A 100 6.69 18.13 11.53
C GLN A 100 6.64 16.66 12.01
N LEU A 101 6.27 15.75 11.10
CA LEU A 101 6.26 14.31 11.40
C LEU A 101 7.69 13.80 11.62
N LEU A 102 8.66 14.26 10.81
CA LEU A 102 10.08 13.88 10.95
C LEU A 102 10.62 14.31 12.32
N GLU A 103 10.34 15.55 12.75
CA GLU A 103 10.75 16.05 14.08
C GLU A 103 10.22 15.18 15.22
N LYS A 104 8.96 14.67 15.10
CA LYS A 104 8.37 13.78 16.10
C LYS A 104 9.02 12.40 16.08
N VAL A 105 9.27 11.84 14.92
CA VAL A 105 9.93 10.54 14.78
C VAL A 105 11.35 10.60 15.33
N ASP A 106 12.09 11.67 15.02
CA ASP A 106 13.46 11.89 15.51
C ASP A 106 13.52 12.09 17.04
N SER A 107 12.42 12.56 17.66
CA SER A 107 12.33 12.63 19.12
C SER A 107 12.17 11.27 19.80
N GLY A 108 11.96 10.18 19.03
CA GLY A 108 11.76 8.83 19.53
C GLY A 108 10.33 8.56 20.01
N GLU A 109 9.38 9.46 19.76
CA GLU A 109 7.98 9.24 20.09
C GLU A 109 7.33 8.26 19.12
N PRO A 110 6.59 7.22 19.59
CA PRO A 110 5.84 6.36 18.69
C PRO A 110 4.67 7.13 18.09
N VAL A 111 4.63 7.20 16.75
CA VAL A 111 3.61 7.97 16.01
C VAL A 111 2.73 7.02 15.21
N LEU A 112 1.42 7.03 15.50
CA LEU A 112 0.41 6.39 14.65
C LEU A 112 -0.04 7.39 13.60
N LEU A 113 0.03 6.97 12.34
CA LEU A 113 -0.31 7.76 11.17
C LEU A 113 -1.45 7.12 10.39
N THR A 114 -2.37 7.93 9.89
CA THR A 114 -3.30 7.53 8.83
C THR A 114 -3.13 8.43 7.63
N MET A 115 -3.27 7.86 6.42
CA MET A 115 -3.18 8.63 5.19
C MET A 115 -4.13 8.11 4.11
N THR A 116 -4.58 9.04 3.28
CA THR A 116 -5.13 8.73 1.96
C THR A 116 -4.02 8.94 0.94
N ALA A 117 -3.73 7.93 0.14
CA ALA A 117 -2.60 7.96 -0.77
C ALA A 117 -2.94 7.37 -2.14
N LYS A 118 -2.27 7.85 -3.17
CA LYS A 118 -2.26 7.20 -4.49
C LYS A 118 -1.36 5.98 -4.47
N ALA A 119 -1.86 4.89 -5.06
CA ALA A 119 -1.06 3.71 -5.34
C ALA A 119 0.00 4.03 -6.41
N ARG A 120 1.21 3.55 -6.19
CA ARG A 120 2.31 3.58 -7.14
C ARG A 120 2.77 2.15 -7.39
N TRP A 121 3.15 1.88 -8.62
CA TRP A 121 3.65 0.60 -9.08
C TRP A 121 4.85 0.86 -9.97
N TYR A 122 5.90 0.11 -9.77
CA TYR A 122 7.12 0.21 -10.55
C TYR A 122 7.68 -1.18 -10.79
N GLN A 123 8.21 -1.40 -11.98
CA GLN A 123 8.91 -2.62 -12.34
C GLN A 123 10.31 -2.27 -12.80
N THR A 124 11.32 -2.93 -12.21
CA THR A 124 12.71 -2.79 -12.64
C THR A 124 12.94 -3.46 -13.98
N ASP A 125 14.04 -3.13 -14.62
CA ASP A 125 14.49 -3.79 -15.87
C ASP A 125 14.72 -5.29 -15.69
N GLU A 126 15.03 -5.74 -14.48
CA GLU A 126 15.19 -7.14 -14.08
C GLU A 126 13.86 -7.85 -13.82
N GLY A 127 12.74 -7.13 -13.86
CA GLY A 127 11.39 -7.67 -13.69
C GLY A 127 10.87 -7.68 -12.24
N ALA A 128 11.65 -7.19 -11.25
CA ALA A 128 11.16 -7.02 -9.89
C ALA A 128 10.09 -5.93 -9.82
N VAL A 129 9.03 -6.16 -9.04
CA VAL A 129 7.90 -5.22 -8.89
C VAL A 129 7.85 -4.68 -7.48
N TYR A 130 7.70 -3.37 -7.37
CA TYR A 130 7.58 -2.64 -6.12
C TYR A 130 6.30 -1.80 -6.12
N THR A 131 5.63 -1.78 -4.96
CA THR A 131 4.50 -0.91 -4.72
C THR A 131 4.85 0.11 -3.64
N SER A 132 4.39 1.33 -3.82
CA SER A 132 4.57 2.41 -2.86
C SER A 132 3.36 3.33 -2.85
N LEU A 133 3.36 4.28 -1.93
CA LEU A 133 2.27 5.22 -1.72
C LEU A 133 2.76 6.65 -1.94
N ARG A 134 1.96 7.44 -2.66
CA ARG A 134 2.10 8.88 -2.68
C ARG A 134 0.98 9.50 -1.83
N PRO A 135 1.28 9.98 -0.62
CA PRO A 135 0.30 10.60 0.25
C PRO A 135 -0.38 11.81 -0.42
N GLU A 136 -1.71 11.88 -0.29
CA GLU A 136 -2.50 13.04 -0.68
C GLU A 136 -2.92 13.84 0.55
N GLU A 137 -3.32 13.14 1.61
CA GLU A 137 -3.66 13.70 2.92
C GLU A 137 -3.17 12.74 4.01
N ALA A 138 -2.73 13.26 5.13
CA ALA A 138 -2.29 12.46 6.27
C ALA A 138 -2.58 13.18 7.59
N CYS A 139 -2.73 12.41 8.67
CA CYS A 139 -2.81 12.95 10.01
C CYS A 139 -2.29 11.96 11.05
N ILE A 140 -1.75 12.50 12.14
CA ILE A 140 -1.41 11.72 13.33
C ILE A 140 -2.70 11.38 14.06
N ILE A 141 -2.83 10.12 14.49
CA ILE A 141 -4.03 9.59 15.14
C ILE A 141 -3.70 8.95 16.50
N GLY A 142 -4.72 8.82 17.33
CA GLY A 142 -4.64 8.03 18.55
C GLY A 142 -5.02 6.56 18.34
N ARG A 143 -4.82 5.75 19.39
CA ARG A 143 -5.10 4.30 19.40
C ARG A 143 -6.54 3.95 19.02
N ASP A 144 -7.53 4.72 19.48
CA ASP A 144 -8.95 4.46 19.17
C ASP A 144 -9.26 4.60 17.68
N ARG A 145 -8.64 5.61 17.02
CA ARG A 145 -8.78 5.80 15.57
C ARG A 145 -8.06 4.73 14.80
N TYR A 146 -6.91 4.29 15.29
CA TYR A 146 -6.19 3.16 14.70
C TYR A 146 -6.99 1.86 14.83
N ALA A 147 -7.56 1.56 16.00
CA ALA A 147 -8.45 0.41 16.20
C ALA A 147 -9.66 0.45 15.24
N SER A 148 -10.29 1.61 15.07
CA SER A 148 -11.40 1.79 14.12
C SER A 148 -10.97 1.55 12.67
N TRP A 149 -9.74 1.95 12.30
CA TRP A 149 -9.19 1.68 10.98
C TRP A 149 -8.91 0.18 10.80
N LEU A 150 -8.34 -0.49 11.80
CA LEU A 150 -8.08 -1.95 11.76
C LEU A 150 -9.38 -2.74 11.50
N VAL A 151 -10.47 -2.38 12.17
CA VAL A 151 -11.79 -2.99 11.93
C VAL A 151 -12.25 -2.74 10.48
N SER A 152 -12.13 -1.51 9.99
CA SER A 152 -12.54 -1.17 8.62
C SER A 152 -11.71 -1.89 7.56
N ALA A 153 -10.39 -1.99 7.77
CA ALA A 153 -9.48 -2.70 6.88
C ALA A 153 -9.73 -4.22 6.89
N SER A 154 -10.03 -4.78 8.07
CA SER A 154 -10.40 -6.19 8.24
C SER A 154 -11.70 -6.52 7.51
N ASP A 155 -12.76 -5.72 7.70
CA ASP A 155 -14.05 -5.90 7.02
C ASP A 155 -13.87 -5.82 5.48
N ALA A 156 -13.13 -4.82 4.99
CA ALA A 156 -12.84 -4.67 3.58
C ALA A 156 -12.05 -5.87 3.02
N THR A 157 -11.09 -6.41 3.78
CA THR A 157 -10.32 -7.60 3.36
C THR A 157 -11.19 -8.85 3.36
N LEU A 158 -12.04 -9.06 4.37
CA LEU A 158 -13.00 -10.17 4.42
C LEU A 158 -13.98 -10.12 3.25
N ASN A 159 -14.47 -8.93 2.90
CA ASN A 159 -15.34 -8.78 1.74
C ASN A 159 -14.61 -9.21 0.44
N ARG A 160 -13.37 -8.78 0.22
CA ARG A 160 -12.57 -9.20 -0.94
C ARG A 160 -12.28 -10.70 -0.94
N LEU A 161 -11.99 -11.29 0.21
CA LEU A 161 -11.85 -12.75 0.36
C LEU A 161 -13.14 -13.48 -0.03
N ASN A 162 -14.30 -12.99 0.41
CA ASN A 162 -15.60 -13.57 0.03
C ASN A 162 -15.86 -13.45 -1.46
N GLN A 163 -15.56 -12.30 -2.07
CA GLN A 163 -15.68 -12.13 -3.53
C GLN A 163 -14.77 -13.08 -4.30
N HIS A 164 -13.52 -13.22 -3.86
CA HIS A 164 -12.59 -14.19 -4.43
C HIS A 164 -13.11 -15.64 -4.26
N GLN A 165 -13.64 -16.01 -3.09
CA GLN A 165 -14.19 -17.34 -2.83
C GLN A 165 -15.32 -17.72 -3.80
N LEU A 166 -16.19 -16.76 -4.16
CA LEU A 166 -17.26 -16.99 -5.14
C LEU A 166 -16.72 -17.37 -6.52
N THR A 167 -15.50 -16.91 -6.87
CA THR A 167 -14.91 -17.21 -8.19
C THR A 167 -14.26 -18.58 -8.30
N LEU A 168 -14.01 -19.29 -7.18
CA LEU A 168 -13.27 -20.56 -7.20
C LEU A 168 -14.03 -21.70 -7.89
N ASN A 169 -15.36 -21.61 -7.95
CA ASN A 169 -16.23 -22.65 -8.48
C ASN A 169 -16.97 -22.23 -9.76
N CYS A 170 -16.57 -21.16 -10.40
CA CYS A 170 -17.15 -20.70 -11.66
C CYS A 170 -16.09 -20.56 -12.75
N GLU A 171 -16.52 -20.59 -14.01
CA GLU A 171 -15.63 -20.28 -15.12
C GLU A 171 -15.09 -18.85 -15.03
N PRO A 172 -13.86 -18.58 -15.49
CA PRO A 172 -13.26 -17.25 -15.45
C PRO A 172 -13.83 -16.33 -16.56
N THR A 173 -15.15 -16.13 -16.51
CA THR A 173 -15.89 -15.23 -17.40
C THR A 173 -16.72 -14.24 -16.59
N ALA A 174 -16.98 -13.07 -17.17
CA ALA A 174 -17.75 -12.04 -16.49
C ALA A 174 -19.20 -12.50 -16.19
N GLU A 175 -19.80 -13.26 -17.10
CA GLU A 175 -21.14 -13.81 -16.95
C GLU A 175 -21.19 -14.81 -15.80
N ALA A 176 -20.27 -15.79 -15.78
CA ALA A 176 -20.23 -16.82 -14.74
C ALA A 176 -19.97 -16.23 -13.35
N MET A 177 -19.08 -15.23 -13.24
CA MET A 177 -18.83 -14.53 -11.98
C MET A 177 -20.04 -13.74 -11.51
N LYS A 178 -20.77 -13.09 -12.43
CA LYS A 178 -21.99 -12.36 -12.11
C LYS A 178 -23.08 -13.33 -11.63
N ASP A 179 -23.25 -14.47 -12.29
CA ASP A 179 -24.23 -15.51 -11.91
C ASP A 179 -23.87 -16.17 -10.57
N ALA A 180 -22.57 -16.24 -10.23
CA ALA A 180 -22.08 -16.66 -8.91
C ALA A 180 -22.28 -15.61 -7.81
N GLY A 181 -22.78 -14.41 -8.13
CA GLY A 181 -23.05 -13.35 -7.16
C GLY A 181 -21.86 -12.44 -6.86
N VAL A 182 -20.82 -12.47 -7.69
CA VAL A 182 -19.69 -11.53 -7.55
C VAL A 182 -20.16 -10.11 -7.85
N ALA A 183 -19.74 -9.16 -7.02
CA ALA A 183 -20.05 -7.75 -7.19
C ALA A 183 -19.50 -7.24 -8.53
N GLN A 184 -20.30 -6.50 -9.28
CA GLN A 184 -19.98 -6.10 -10.66
C GLN A 184 -18.68 -5.29 -10.75
N GLU A 185 -18.40 -4.45 -9.78
CA GLU A 185 -17.19 -3.65 -9.71
C GLU A 185 -15.91 -4.46 -9.45
N MET A 186 -16.04 -5.67 -8.88
CA MET A 186 -14.93 -6.58 -8.60
C MET A 186 -14.58 -7.49 -9.78
N ILE A 187 -15.54 -7.78 -10.66
CA ILE A 187 -15.36 -8.74 -11.75
C ILE A 187 -14.14 -8.46 -12.63
N PRO A 188 -13.90 -7.23 -13.14
CA PRO A 188 -12.75 -6.97 -14.00
C PRO A 188 -11.41 -7.24 -13.30
N GLY A 189 -11.30 -6.85 -12.04
CA GLY A 189 -10.09 -7.07 -11.25
C GLY A 189 -9.87 -8.53 -10.90
N LEU A 190 -10.93 -9.28 -10.56
CA LEU A 190 -10.85 -10.72 -10.27
C LEU A 190 -10.46 -11.52 -11.50
N LEU A 191 -10.99 -11.21 -12.69
CA LEU A 191 -10.57 -11.84 -13.94
C LEU A 191 -9.09 -11.63 -14.23
N ALA A 192 -8.62 -10.38 -14.09
CA ALA A 192 -7.23 -10.05 -14.29
C ALA A 192 -6.32 -10.75 -13.26
N ALA A 193 -6.74 -10.77 -11.98
CA ALA A 193 -6.02 -11.41 -10.90
C ALA A 193 -5.91 -12.93 -11.11
N GLN A 194 -6.98 -13.62 -11.46
CA GLN A 194 -6.95 -15.06 -11.75
C GLN A 194 -6.02 -15.40 -12.91
N THR A 195 -6.02 -14.58 -13.96
CA THR A 195 -5.15 -14.79 -15.13
C THR A 195 -3.67 -14.61 -14.77
N HIS A 196 -3.35 -13.62 -13.92
CA HIS A 196 -1.96 -13.25 -13.61
C HIS A 196 -1.38 -14.05 -12.44
N TYR A 197 -2.12 -14.16 -11.33
CA TYR A 197 -1.62 -14.79 -10.10
C TYR A 197 -1.93 -16.28 -10.00
N GLY A 198 -2.94 -16.77 -10.77
CA GLY A 198 -3.38 -18.15 -10.66
C GLY A 198 -4.02 -18.45 -9.30
N GLN A 199 -3.62 -19.56 -8.71
CA GLN A 199 -4.08 -19.95 -7.37
C GLN A 199 -3.30 -19.19 -6.30
N ILE A 200 -4.02 -18.57 -5.37
CA ILE A 200 -3.45 -17.78 -4.28
C ILE A 200 -3.68 -18.44 -2.92
N ASP A 201 -2.74 -18.21 -1.99
CA ASP A 201 -2.94 -18.55 -0.59
C ASP A 201 -3.79 -17.47 0.11
N THR A 202 -4.99 -17.83 0.54
CA THR A 202 -5.91 -16.93 1.24
C THR A 202 -5.77 -17.01 2.76
N GLU A 203 -5.09 -18.01 3.31
CA GLU A 203 -4.95 -18.19 4.75
C GLU A 203 -4.10 -17.09 5.38
N THR A 204 -3.04 -16.65 4.70
CA THR A 204 -2.23 -15.52 5.16
C THR A 204 -3.06 -14.26 5.38
N TYR A 205 -3.98 -13.93 4.46
CA TYR A 205 -4.86 -12.77 4.62
C TYR A 205 -5.85 -12.93 5.77
N ARG A 206 -6.37 -14.15 6.00
CA ARG A 206 -7.24 -14.45 7.15
C ARG A 206 -6.51 -14.27 8.47
N LEU A 207 -5.28 -14.78 8.57
CA LEU A 207 -4.43 -14.62 9.76
C LEU A 207 -4.12 -13.14 10.03
N ASN A 208 -3.82 -12.35 9.00
CA ASN A 208 -3.60 -10.91 9.12
C ASN A 208 -4.85 -10.17 9.62
N VAL A 209 -6.04 -10.57 9.15
CA VAL A 209 -7.32 -10.03 9.64
C VAL A 209 -7.52 -10.39 11.12
N MET A 210 -7.28 -11.64 11.51
CA MET A 210 -7.41 -12.04 12.92
C MET A 210 -6.49 -11.25 13.81
N GLN A 211 -5.22 -11.09 13.43
CA GLN A 211 -4.24 -10.30 14.17
C GLN A 211 -4.66 -8.82 14.27
N ALA A 212 -5.16 -8.24 13.18
CA ALA A 212 -5.65 -6.87 13.16
C ALA A 212 -6.83 -6.66 14.13
N LEU A 213 -7.77 -7.61 14.17
CA LEU A 213 -8.91 -7.57 15.09
C LEU A 213 -8.49 -7.77 16.55
N ASP A 214 -7.54 -8.68 16.84
CA ASP A 214 -7.02 -8.88 18.19
C ASP A 214 -6.31 -7.63 18.73
N ILE A 215 -5.61 -6.89 17.85
CA ILE A 215 -5.03 -5.58 18.22
C ILE A 215 -6.14 -4.54 18.44
N ALA A 216 -7.15 -4.50 17.58
CA ALA A 216 -8.26 -3.56 17.71
C ALA A 216 -9.06 -3.77 19.01
N GLU A 217 -9.19 -5.01 19.47
CA GLU A 217 -9.83 -5.38 20.73
C GLU A 217 -8.90 -5.21 21.95
N GLY A 218 -7.63 -4.88 21.75
CA GLY A 218 -6.65 -4.73 22.83
C GLY A 218 -6.14 -6.05 23.42
N LYS A 219 -6.36 -7.19 22.75
CA LYS A 219 -5.83 -8.50 23.16
C LYS A 219 -4.34 -8.63 22.87
N LEU A 220 -3.87 -7.95 21.80
CA LEU A 220 -2.47 -7.82 21.47
C LEU A 220 -2.08 -6.35 21.50
N GLU A 221 -0.93 -6.04 22.08
CA GLU A 221 -0.38 -4.70 21.94
C GLU A 221 0.03 -4.50 20.48
N ALA A 222 -0.44 -3.43 19.84
CA ALA A 222 0.14 -2.96 18.60
C ALA A 222 1.63 -2.78 18.87
N ALA A 223 2.51 -3.40 18.06
CA ALA A 223 3.94 -3.41 18.26
C ALA A 223 4.46 -1.96 18.38
N THR A 224 4.50 -1.46 19.60
CA THR A 224 5.07 -0.16 19.97
C THR A 224 6.50 -0.31 20.44
N THR A 225 6.98 -1.55 20.55
CA THR A 225 8.35 -1.91 20.86
C THR A 225 9.01 -2.53 19.64
N PRO A 226 10.22 -2.08 19.25
CA PRO A 226 11.01 -2.83 18.29
C PRO A 226 11.15 -4.27 18.84
N PRO A 227 11.14 -5.30 17.96
CA PRO A 227 11.36 -6.67 18.40
C PRO A 227 12.62 -6.71 19.25
N PRO A 228 12.64 -7.51 20.34
CA PRO A 228 13.84 -7.64 21.14
C PRO A 228 14.98 -7.99 20.19
N THR A 229 16.03 -7.19 20.23
CA THR A 229 17.26 -7.42 19.47
C THR A 229 17.72 -8.82 19.83
N LEU A 230 17.41 -9.81 18.99
CA LEU A 230 18.10 -11.09 19.06
C LEU A 230 19.55 -10.75 18.78
N ASN A 231 20.38 -10.84 19.79
CA ASN A 231 21.83 -10.80 19.64
C ASN A 231 22.25 -12.03 18.83
N LEU A 232 22.06 -11.98 17.53
CA LEU A 232 22.69 -12.85 16.57
C LEU A 232 24.07 -12.26 16.30
N THR A 233 24.99 -12.54 17.19
CA THR A 233 26.41 -12.56 16.83
C THR A 233 26.55 -13.58 15.69
N GLU A 234 27.04 -13.09 14.53
CA GLU A 234 27.43 -13.86 13.34
C GLU A 234 26.34 -14.04 12.25
N THR A 235 25.79 -12.93 11.70
CA THR A 235 25.33 -12.86 10.28
C THR A 235 25.13 -11.41 9.82
N GLU A 236 26.02 -10.49 10.22
CA GLU A 236 25.87 -9.06 9.88
C GLU A 236 26.08 -8.75 8.37
N ASP A 237 26.85 -9.55 7.64
CA ASP A 237 27.21 -9.23 6.24
C ASP A 237 26.10 -9.46 5.19
N VAL A 238 25.16 -10.38 5.43
CA VAL A 238 24.15 -10.74 4.41
C VAL A 238 22.89 -9.87 4.50
N THR A 239 22.56 -9.39 5.70
CA THR A 239 21.38 -8.52 5.92
C THR A 239 21.64 -7.08 5.54
N GLU A 240 22.87 -6.59 5.71
CA GLU A 240 23.25 -5.23 5.32
C GLU A 240 23.28 -5.08 3.79
N GLN A 241 23.77 -6.10 3.07
CA GLN A 241 23.79 -6.11 1.62
C GLN A 241 22.37 -6.17 1.02
N ALA A 242 21.49 -7.00 1.59
CA ALA A 242 20.09 -7.09 1.13
C ALA A 242 19.31 -5.79 1.42
N ASP A 243 19.62 -5.10 2.51
CA ASP A 243 19.00 -3.83 2.87
C ASP A 243 19.55 -2.68 2.00
N GLU A 244 20.84 -2.71 1.62
CA GLU A 244 21.44 -1.77 0.68
C GLU A 244 20.93 -1.97 -0.75
N ASP A 245 20.78 -3.21 -1.21
CA ASP A 245 20.21 -3.54 -2.51
C ASP A 245 18.74 -3.10 -2.61
N LEU A 246 17.95 -3.34 -1.55
CA LEU A 246 16.56 -2.86 -1.46
C LEU A 246 16.48 -1.32 -1.44
N ARG A 247 17.41 -0.67 -0.75
CA ARG A 247 17.53 0.80 -0.70
C ARG A 247 17.86 1.40 -2.05
N SER A 248 18.80 0.80 -2.77
CA SER A 248 19.22 1.24 -4.11
C SER A 248 18.06 1.16 -5.09
N VAL A 249 17.32 0.06 -5.08
CA VAL A 249 16.18 -0.18 -5.97
C VAL A 249 15.01 0.78 -5.67
N VAL A 250 14.70 1.03 -4.40
CA VAL A 250 13.66 2.02 -4.03
C VAL A 250 14.05 3.42 -4.50
N LEU A 251 15.34 3.78 -4.46
CA LEU A 251 15.85 5.05 -4.98
C LEU A 251 15.73 5.16 -6.51
N GLU A 252 16.06 4.11 -7.25
CA GLU A 252 15.89 4.06 -8.71
C GLU A 252 14.40 4.18 -9.09
N CYS A 253 13.52 3.51 -8.35
CA CYS A 253 12.06 3.61 -8.54
C CYS A 253 11.56 5.05 -8.39
N ILE A 254 12.06 5.75 -7.37
CA ILE A 254 11.67 7.14 -7.09
C ILE A 254 12.20 8.06 -8.19
N GLN A 255 13.43 7.86 -8.65
CA GLN A 255 14.04 8.66 -9.72
C GLN A 255 13.35 8.50 -11.07
N ALA A 256 12.96 7.27 -11.42
CA ALA A 256 12.21 7.00 -12.66
C ALA A 256 10.81 7.64 -12.64
N MET A 257 10.18 7.73 -11.47
CA MET A 257 8.87 8.37 -11.30
C MET A 257 8.93 9.90 -11.40
N ASP A 258 10.05 10.54 -11.04
CA ASP A 258 10.23 12.00 -11.12
C ASP A 258 10.61 12.48 -12.53
N ASN A 259 11.24 11.62 -13.34
CA ASN A 259 11.65 11.97 -14.70
C ASN A 259 10.55 11.86 -15.76
N GLY A 260 9.32 11.47 -15.39
CA GLY A 260 8.13 11.59 -16.26
C GLY A 260 8.11 10.65 -17.47
N GLU A 261 8.82 9.51 -17.44
CA GLU A 261 8.72 8.44 -18.43
C GLU A 261 7.65 7.40 -18.07
#